data_2267a547dd35a31252feb17e69a0ce76
#
_entry.id   2267a547dd35a31252feb17e69a0ce76
#
_cell.length_a   1.000
_cell.length_b   1.000
_cell.length_c   1.000
_cell.angle_alpha   90.00
_cell.angle_beta   90.00
_cell.angle_gamma   90.00
#
_symmetry.space_group_name_H-M   'P 1'
#
loop_
_entity.id
_entity.type
_entity.pdbx_description
1 polymer ?
#
loop_
_entity_poly.entity_id
_entity_poly.type
_entity_poly.pdbx_seq_one_letter_code
_entity_poly.pdbx_strand_id
1 'polypeptide(L)'
;MNEALGTLISQAGTIANDARQVFGGLSTQQLNWKPAPDRWSVGQCFDHLMTTNSGYLPVIDDVLQGRKKSSVWQKLPFMPRLWGKLLIKSLDPSQARKIKAPKAFEPAQSDISGSIINDFVAQQSQVMEKMKATENLDLERIVITSPAATPVTYSLMDAYRIIVVHERRHFQQAQRVIETSGFPAGN
;
A
#
# COMPACT_ATOMS: atom_id res chain seq x y z
N MET A 1 -12.61 2.49 19.92
CA MET A 1 -11.80 2.13 18.70
C MET A 1 -11.28 0.70 18.88
N ASN A 2 -11.42 -0.15 17.88
CA ASN A 2 -10.86 -1.50 17.89
C ASN A 2 -9.31 -1.40 17.99
N GLU A 3 -8.71 -2.07 18.97
CA GLU A 3 -7.24 -2.01 19.23
C GLU A 3 -6.41 -2.37 18.00
N ALA A 4 -6.84 -3.40 17.24
CA ALA A 4 -6.16 -3.78 16.00
C ALA A 4 -6.21 -2.68 14.93
N LEU A 5 -7.33 -1.97 14.78
CA LEU A 5 -7.44 -0.83 13.87
C LEU A 5 -6.55 0.32 14.33
N GLY A 6 -6.54 0.64 15.63
CA GLY A 6 -5.67 1.68 16.19
C GLY A 6 -4.18 1.40 15.93
N THR A 7 -3.77 0.14 16.05
CA THR A 7 -2.40 -0.31 15.74
C THR A 7 -2.07 -0.09 14.27
N LEU A 8 -2.97 -0.43 13.34
CA LEU A 8 -2.75 -0.26 11.90
C LEU A 8 -2.66 1.22 11.52
N ILE A 9 -3.52 2.08 12.08
CA ILE A 9 -3.45 3.54 11.88
C ILE A 9 -2.11 4.10 12.37
N SER A 10 -1.66 3.69 13.55
CA SER A 10 -0.35 4.09 14.10
C SER A 10 0.81 3.64 13.20
N GLN A 11 0.76 2.41 12.69
CA GLN A 11 1.78 1.88 11.77
C GLN A 11 1.81 2.65 10.45
N ALA A 12 0.66 2.98 9.86
CA ALA A 12 0.57 3.80 8.66
C ALA A 12 1.16 5.20 8.89
N GLY A 13 0.86 5.81 10.03
CA GLY A 13 1.45 7.10 10.43
C GLY A 13 2.97 7.04 10.60
N THR A 14 3.49 5.97 11.20
CA THR A 14 4.93 5.73 11.30
C THR A 14 5.58 5.64 9.92
N ILE A 15 5.00 4.85 9.00
CA ILE A 15 5.53 4.71 7.63
C ILE A 15 5.55 6.06 6.90
N ALA A 16 4.50 6.89 7.06
CA ALA A 16 4.47 8.22 6.46
C ALA A 16 5.56 9.16 7.00
N ASN A 17 5.77 9.15 8.32
CA ASN A 17 6.81 9.94 8.97
C ASN A 17 8.21 9.48 8.56
N ASP A 18 8.45 8.18 8.57
CA ASP A 18 9.72 7.59 8.16
C ASP A 18 10.01 7.87 6.68
N ALA A 19 8.99 7.81 5.80
CA ALA A 19 9.13 8.14 4.39
C ALA A 19 9.58 9.60 4.19
N ARG A 20 8.97 10.54 4.91
CA ARG A 20 9.37 11.95 4.89
C ARG A 20 10.79 12.13 5.42
N GLN A 21 11.14 11.46 6.50
CA GLN A 21 12.44 11.60 7.15
C GLN A 21 13.58 11.01 6.31
N VAL A 22 13.36 9.83 5.71
CA VAL A 22 14.40 9.09 4.97
C VAL A 22 14.52 9.58 3.53
N PHE A 23 13.40 9.88 2.86
CA PHE A 23 13.39 10.15 1.41
C PHE A 23 12.98 11.58 1.06
N GLY A 24 12.46 12.37 1.99
CA GLY A 24 11.92 13.71 1.72
C GLY A 24 12.96 14.72 1.26
N GLY A 25 14.24 14.49 1.55
CA GLY A 25 15.37 15.33 1.11
C GLY A 25 16.01 14.91 -0.20
N LEU A 26 15.54 13.82 -0.84
CA LEU A 26 16.12 13.32 -2.09
C LEU A 26 15.78 14.25 -3.27
N SER A 27 16.77 14.52 -4.12
CA SER A 27 16.56 15.23 -5.38
C SER A 27 15.75 14.39 -6.37
N THR A 28 15.15 15.03 -7.38
CA THR A 28 14.42 14.32 -8.45
C THR A 28 15.32 13.29 -9.16
N GLN A 29 16.60 13.60 -9.34
CA GLN A 29 17.57 12.65 -9.90
C GLN A 29 17.72 11.41 -9.01
N GLN A 30 17.86 11.60 -7.70
CA GLN A 30 17.96 10.50 -6.73
C GLN A 30 16.69 9.67 -6.65
N LEU A 31 15.50 10.31 -6.65
CA LEU A 31 14.20 9.63 -6.66
C LEU A 31 14.00 8.76 -7.89
N ASN A 32 14.56 9.14 -9.05
CA ASN A 32 14.42 8.41 -10.31
C ASN A 32 15.58 7.47 -10.61
N TRP A 33 16.65 7.49 -9.81
CA TRP A 33 17.79 6.62 -10.02
C TRP A 33 17.42 5.15 -9.81
N LYS A 34 17.87 4.29 -10.73
CA LYS A 34 17.58 2.85 -10.71
C LYS A 34 18.88 2.07 -10.52
N PRO A 35 18.93 1.11 -9.58
CA PRO A 35 20.11 0.25 -9.40
C PRO A 35 20.45 -0.61 -10.62
N ALA A 36 19.44 -0.97 -11.40
CA ALA A 36 19.53 -1.70 -12.66
C ALA A 36 18.26 -1.45 -13.50
N PRO A 37 18.30 -1.71 -14.84
CA PRO A 37 17.15 -1.45 -15.72
C PRO A 37 15.86 -2.14 -15.31
N ASP A 38 15.95 -3.33 -14.72
CA ASP A 38 14.82 -4.16 -14.24
C ASP A 38 14.45 -3.90 -12.77
N ARG A 39 15.08 -2.92 -12.12
CA ARG A 39 14.83 -2.54 -10.72
C ARG A 39 14.05 -1.25 -10.64
N TRP A 40 13.25 -1.13 -9.61
CA TRP A 40 12.53 0.10 -9.33
C TRP A 40 13.42 1.12 -8.64
N SER A 41 13.19 2.39 -8.96
CA SER A 41 13.73 3.53 -8.23
C SER A 41 12.94 3.75 -6.92
N VAL A 42 13.43 4.64 -6.05
CA VAL A 42 12.69 5.12 -4.87
C VAL A 42 11.34 5.69 -5.30
N GLY A 43 11.33 6.60 -6.28
CA GLY A 43 10.09 7.20 -6.78
C GLY A 43 9.08 6.18 -7.28
N GLN A 44 9.54 5.15 -8.03
CA GLN A 44 8.67 4.09 -8.52
C GLN A 44 8.07 3.23 -7.39
N CYS A 45 8.78 3.02 -6.29
CA CYS A 45 8.22 2.34 -5.12
C CYS A 45 7.03 3.11 -4.53
N PHE A 46 7.15 4.43 -4.39
CA PHE A 46 6.09 5.27 -3.85
C PHE A 46 4.94 5.50 -4.84
N ASP A 47 5.22 5.67 -6.12
CA ASP A 47 4.19 5.76 -7.17
C ASP A 47 3.30 4.50 -7.20
N HIS A 48 3.93 3.33 -7.10
CA HIS A 48 3.21 2.05 -6.97
C HIS A 48 2.32 2.00 -5.72
N LEU A 49 2.83 2.43 -4.56
CA LEU A 49 2.05 2.48 -3.33
C LEU A 49 0.84 3.41 -3.47
N MET A 50 1.05 4.60 -4.02
CA MET A 50 -0.03 5.56 -4.23
C MET A 50 -1.10 5.04 -5.19
N THR A 51 -0.69 4.42 -6.29
CA THR A 51 -1.60 3.80 -7.26
C THR A 51 -2.41 2.68 -6.61
N THR A 52 -1.75 1.83 -5.82
CA THR A 52 -2.42 0.74 -5.12
C THR A 52 -3.41 1.25 -4.07
N ASN A 53 -3.00 2.20 -3.24
CA ASN A 53 -3.85 2.80 -2.20
C ASN A 53 -5.06 3.51 -2.79
N SER A 54 -4.88 4.22 -3.92
CA SER A 54 -5.98 4.87 -4.66
C SER A 54 -7.07 3.89 -5.06
N GLY A 55 -6.73 2.63 -5.33
CA GLY A 55 -7.72 1.59 -5.60
C GLY A 55 -8.59 1.23 -4.40
N TYR A 56 -8.09 1.36 -3.18
CA TYR A 56 -8.85 1.06 -1.96
C TYR A 56 -9.79 2.20 -1.54
N LEU A 57 -9.44 3.45 -1.81
CA LEU A 57 -10.21 4.62 -1.33
C LEU A 57 -11.69 4.57 -1.73
N PRO A 58 -12.06 4.35 -3.02
CA PRO A 58 -13.47 4.26 -3.40
C PRO A 58 -14.18 3.04 -2.81
N VAL A 59 -13.48 1.92 -2.59
CA VAL A 59 -14.06 0.72 -1.97
C VAL A 59 -14.45 1.00 -0.52
N ILE A 60 -13.59 1.73 0.22
CA ILE A 60 -13.87 2.14 1.60
C ILE A 60 -15.03 3.14 1.63
N ASP A 61 -15.07 4.09 0.69
CA ASP A 61 -16.18 5.05 0.58
C ASP A 61 -17.52 4.36 0.33
N ASP A 62 -17.57 3.36 -0.52
CA ASP A 62 -18.78 2.57 -0.76
C ASP A 62 -19.24 1.83 0.49
N VAL A 63 -18.31 1.34 1.32
CA VAL A 63 -18.62 0.73 2.61
C VAL A 63 -19.19 1.78 3.58
N LEU A 64 -18.55 2.95 3.71
CA LEU A 64 -18.98 4.03 4.60
C LEU A 64 -20.39 4.56 4.23
N GLN A 65 -20.71 4.57 2.94
CA GLN A 65 -22.00 5.04 2.43
C GLN A 65 -23.06 3.94 2.32
N GLY A 66 -22.77 2.74 2.79
CA GLY A 66 -23.70 1.60 2.72
C GLY A 66 -24.00 1.12 1.29
N ARG A 67 -23.24 1.59 0.27
CA ARG A 67 -23.42 1.26 -1.14
C ARG A 67 -22.74 -0.04 -1.57
N LYS A 68 -22.35 -0.87 -0.63
CA LYS A 68 -21.63 -2.10 -0.89
C LYS A 68 -22.37 -2.99 -1.90
N LYS A 69 -21.80 -3.17 -3.07
CA LYS A 69 -22.24 -4.18 -4.05
C LYS A 69 -21.73 -5.55 -3.60
N SER A 70 -22.63 -6.45 -3.21
CA SER A 70 -22.24 -7.82 -2.89
C SER A 70 -21.95 -8.59 -4.19
N SER A 71 -20.72 -9.05 -4.34
CA SER A 71 -20.32 -9.98 -5.40
C SER A 71 -20.65 -11.42 -4.99
N VAL A 72 -20.93 -12.32 -5.95
CA VAL A 72 -21.06 -13.77 -5.69
C VAL A 72 -19.82 -14.35 -5.02
N TRP A 73 -18.64 -13.82 -5.32
CA TRP A 73 -17.36 -14.23 -4.73
C TRP A 73 -17.25 -13.90 -3.23
N GLN A 74 -17.94 -12.86 -2.78
CA GLN A 74 -17.99 -12.46 -1.37
C GLN A 74 -18.86 -13.40 -0.52
N LYS A 75 -19.75 -14.17 -1.16
CA LYS A 75 -20.68 -15.10 -0.50
C LYS A 75 -20.09 -16.50 -0.33
N LEU A 76 -18.93 -16.79 -0.93
CA LEU A 76 -18.29 -18.10 -0.80
C LEU A 76 -17.73 -18.26 0.63
N PRO A 77 -18.16 -19.31 1.38
CA PRO A 77 -17.67 -19.53 2.72
C PRO A 77 -16.16 -19.80 2.70
N PHE A 78 -15.44 -19.32 3.72
CA PHE A 78 -14.00 -19.51 3.94
C PHE A 78 -13.04 -18.82 2.93
N MET A 79 -13.46 -18.54 1.71
CA MET A 79 -12.60 -17.94 0.67
C MET A 79 -12.03 -16.58 1.06
N PRO A 80 -12.81 -15.62 1.61
CA PRO A 80 -12.26 -14.32 1.98
C PRO A 80 -11.15 -14.41 3.05
N ARG A 81 -11.32 -15.30 4.04
CA ARG A 81 -10.30 -15.52 5.08
C ARG A 81 -9.02 -16.15 4.52
N LEU A 82 -9.17 -17.07 3.58
CA LEU A 82 -8.02 -17.74 2.95
C LEU A 82 -7.22 -16.74 2.12
N TRP A 83 -7.90 -15.96 1.26
CA TRP A 83 -7.26 -14.97 0.41
C TRP A 83 -6.59 -13.86 1.22
N GLY A 84 -7.24 -13.33 2.25
CA GLY A 84 -6.66 -12.32 3.14
C GLY A 84 -5.35 -12.81 3.75
N LYS A 85 -5.36 -13.99 4.38
CA LYS A 85 -4.15 -14.58 4.98
C LYS A 85 -3.02 -14.84 3.98
N LEU A 86 -3.36 -15.37 2.79
CA LEU A 86 -2.38 -15.66 1.74
C LEU A 86 -1.72 -14.38 1.23
N LEU A 87 -2.50 -13.33 0.99
CA LEU A 87 -1.97 -12.04 0.53
C LEU A 87 -1.10 -11.38 1.61
N ILE A 88 -1.56 -11.29 2.85
CA ILE A 88 -0.78 -10.74 3.96
C ILE A 88 0.57 -11.47 4.06
N LYS A 89 0.54 -12.82 4.06
CA LYS A 89 1.77 -13.62 4.12
C LYS A 89 2.67 -13.41 2.91
N SER A 90 2.09 -13.29 1.70
CA SER A 90 2.89 -13.11 0.48
C SER A 90 3.55 -11.73 0.38
N LEU A 91 2.91 -10.71 0.98
CA LEU A 91 3.40 -9.33 1.00
C LEU A 91 4.35 -9.06 2.17
N ASP A 92 4.46 -9.99 3.13
CA ASP A 92 5.35 -9.83 4.28
C ASP A 92 6.79 -9.57 3.82
N PRO A 93 7.43 -8.47 4.28
CA PRO A 93 8.79 -8.12 3.90
C PRO A 93 9.84 -9.21 4.19
N SER A 94 9.59 -10.07 5.18
CA SER A 94 10.47 -11.19 5.51
C SER A 94 10.47 -12.31 4.45
N GLN A 95 9.45 -12.32 3.57
CA GLN A 95 9.37 -13.29 2.47
C GLN A 95 10.21 -12.81 1.29
N ALA A 96 11.27 -13.53 0.97
CA ALA A 96 12.23 -13.20 -0.11
C ALA A 96 11.65 -13.32 -1.54
N ARG A 97 10.35 -13.57 -1.73
CA ARG A 97 9.75 -13.78 -3.04
C ARG A 97 9.58 -12.47 -3.82
N LYS A 98 10.13 -12.43 -5.05
CA LYS A 98 9.76 -11.42 -6.04
C LYS A 98 8.32 -11.68 -6.50
N ILE A 99 7.40 -10.76 -6.17
CA ILE A 99 6.04 -10.78 -6.67
C ILE A 99 5.96 -9.72 -7.77
N LYS A 100 5.54 -10.12 -8.97
CA LYS A 100 5.25 -9.15 -10.04
C LYS A 100 3.98 -8.39 -9.69
N ALA A 101 4.04 -7.06 -9.78
CA ALA A 101 2.84 -6.23 -9.69
C ALA A 101 1.89 -6.55 -10.85
N PRO A 102 0.57 -6.60 -10.64
CA PRO A 102 -0.39 -6.61 -11.75
C PRO A 102 -0.18 -5.38 -12.62
N LYS A 103 -0.37 -5.50 -13.94
CA LYS A 103 -0.14 -4.41 -14.91
C LYS A 103 -0.82 -3.10 -14.52
N ALA A 104 -2.02 -3.14 -13.97
CA ALA A 104 -2.76 -1.96 -13.53
C ALA A 104 -2.12 -1.22 -12.35
N PHE A 105 -1.16 -1.83 -11.66
CA PHE A 105 -0.44 -1.28 -10.52
C PHE A 105 1.07 -1.20 -10.75
N GLU A 106 1.52 -1.45 -11.98
CA GLU A 106 2.92 -1.17 -12.33
C GLU A 106 3.16 0.34 -12.21
N PRO A 107 4.30 0.77 -11.61
CA PRO A 107 4.61 2.19 -11.51
C PRO A 107 4.85 2.81 -12.87
N ALA A 108 4.73 4.13 -12.96
CA ALA A 108 5.04 4.88 -14.16
C ALA A 108 6.47 4.57 -14.64
N GLN A 109 6.63 4.47 -15.96
CA GLN A 109 7.94 4.20 -16.58
C GLN A 109 8.77 5.48 -16.78
N SER A 110 8.11 6.65 -16.79
CA SER A 110 8.70 7.97 -16.97
C SER A 110 9.11 8.61 -15.64
N ASP A 111 9.75 9.75 -15.72
CA ASP A 111 10.25 10.51 -14.57
C ASP A 111 9.17 10.78 -13.52
N ILE A 112 9.42 10.28 -12.33
CA ILE A 112 8.56 10.50 -11.17
C ILE A 112 8.82 11.90 -10.63
N SER A 113 7.73 12.60 -10.25
CA SER A 113 7.81 13.94 -9.67
C SER A 113 8.67 13.99 -8.41
N GLY A 114 9.42 15.09 -8.23
CA GLY A 114 10.14 15.37 -6.99
C GLY A 114 9.23 15.52 -5.76
N SER A 115 7.92 15.73 -5.94
CA SER A 115 6.93 15.82 -4.86
C SER A 115 6.44 14.46 -4.35
N ILE A 116 6.80 13.35 -5.00
CA ILE A 116 6.19 12.01 -4.76
C ILE A 116 6.12 11.61 -3.29
N ILE A 117 7.13 11.95 -2.49
CA ILE A 117 7.16 11.62 -1.05
C ILE A 117 6.13 12.46 -0.30
N ASN A 118 6.00 13.75 -0.60
CA ASN A 118 5.00 14.61 0.01
C ASN A 118 3.59 14.18 -0.41
N ASP A 119 3.40 13.80 -1.66
CA ASP A 119 2.12 13.32 -2.19
C ASP A 119 1.71 12.01 -1.53
N PHE A 120 2.66 11.09 -1.33
CA PHE A 120 2.43 9.86 -0.56
C PHE A 120 2.02 10.16 0.88
N VAL A 121 2.72 11.06 1.57
CA VAL A 121 2.38 11.45 2.95
C VAL A 121 0.98 12.08 3.03
N ALA A 122 0.61 12.90 2.06
CA ALA A 122 -0.73 13.47 1.97
C ALA A 122 -1.80 12.40 1.75
N GLN A 123 -1.55 11.43 0.86
CA GLN A 123 -2.45 10.30 0.64
C GLN A 123 -2.58 9.41 1.90
N GLN A 124 -1.49 9.20 2.64
CA GLN A 124 -1.53 8.45 3.90
C GLN A 124 -2.47 9.08 4.92
N SER A 125 -2.51 10.40 5.01
CA SER A 125 -3.48 11.08 5.86
C SER A 125 -4.92 10.72 5.48
N GLN A 126 -5.24 10.69 4.18
CA GLN A 126 -6.56 10.27 3.70
C GLN A 126 -6.87 8.79 4.01
N VAL A 127 -5.89 7.90 3.85
CA VAL A 127 -6.04 6.48 4.19
C VAL A 127 -6.34 6.32 5.68
N MET A 128 -5.59 6.97 6.56
CA MET A 128 -5.79 6.91 8.02
C MET A 128 -7.14 7.50 8.44
N GLU A 129 -7.58 8.61 7.83
CA GLU A 129 -8.90 9.19 8.08
C GLU A 129 -10.03 8.22 7.71
N LYS A 130 -9.92 7.55 6.56
CA LYS A 130 -10.90 6.55 6.14
C LYS A 130 -10.89 5.31 7.04
N MET A 131 -9.71 4.83 7.45
CA MET A 131 -9.60 3.76 8.45
C MET A 131 -10.34 4.16 9.74
N LYS A 132 -10.10 5.36 10.25
CA LYS A 132 -10.74 5.89 11.46
C LYS A 132 -12.25 6.03 11.29
N ALA A 133 -12.73 6.50 10.14
CA ALA A 133 -14.16 6.64 9.86
C ALA A 133 -14.92 5.30 9.92
N THR A 134 -14.22 4.17 9.75
CA THR A 134 -14.81 2.81 9.84
C THR A 134 -14.74 2.20 11.25
N GLU A 135 -14.29 2.92 12.27
CA GLU A 135 -14.03 2.36 13.62
C GLU A 135 -15.22 1.69 14.31
N ASN A 136 -16.43 2.12 13.97
CA ASN A 136 -17.68 1.61 14.53
C ASN A 136 -18.29 0.45 13.71
N LEU A 137 -17.63 0.01 12.65
CA LEU A 137 -18.09 -1.07 11.79
C LEU A 137 -17.46 -2.41 12.19
N ASP A 138 -18.15 -3.52 11.89
CA ASP A 138 -17.59 -4.87 12.04
C ASP A 138 -16.66 -5.19 10.86
N LEU A 139 -15.40 -4.73 10.97
CA LEU A 139 -14.42 -4.82 9.91
C LEU A 139 -14.06 -6.25 9.51
N GLU A 140 -14.20 -7.21 10.41
CA GLU A 140 -13.93 -8.63 10.14
C GLU A 140 -15.05 -9.29 9.33
N ARG A 141 -16.29 -8.80 9.44
CA ARG A 141 -17.45 -9.32 8.70
C ARG A 141 -17.72 -8.60 7.38
N ILE A 142 -17.24 -7.36 7.23
CA ILE A 142 -17.39 -6.64 5.98
C ILE A 142 -16.40 -7.23 4.98
N VAL A 143 -16.89 -7.95 3.98
CA VAL A 143 -16.07 -8.53 2.92
C VAL A 143 -16.06 -7.59 1.72
N ILE A 144 -14.89 -7.28 1.20
CA ILE A 144 -14.68 -6.48 -0.01
C ILE A 144 -14.04 -7.30 -1.12
N THR A 145 -14.15 -6.84 -2.36
CA THR A 145 -13.37 -7.39 -3.49
C THR A 145 -12.07 -6.62 -3.60
N SER A 146 -10.98 -7.32 -3.84
CA SER A 146 -9.67 -6.72 -4.06
C SER A 146 -9.70 -5.74 -5.23
N PRO A 147 -9.21 -4.50 -5.08
CA PRO A 147 -9.05 -3.61 -6.22
C PRO A 147 -8.00 -4.12 -7.22
N ALA A 148 -7.11 -4.99 -6.79
CA ALA A 148 -6.03 -5.52 -7.62
C ALA A 148 -6.42 -6.75 -8.44
N ALA A 149 -7.41 -7.54 -8.00
CA ALA A 149 -7.74 -8.80 -8.66
C ALA A 149 -9.15 -9.29 -8.31
N THR A 150 -10.04 -9.31 -9.28
CA THR A 150 -11.29 -10.07 -9.22
C THR A 150 -10.96 -11.51 -9.66
N PRO A 151 -11.31 -12.58 -8.90
CA PRO A 151 -12.32 -12.68 -7.83
C PRO A 151 -11.80 -12.67 -6.39
N VAL A 152 -10.63 -12.14 -6.13
CA VAL A 152 -10.04 -12.15 -4.78
C VAL A 152 -10.87 -11.28 -3.84
N THR A 153 -11.27 -11.86 -2.71
CA THR A 153 -12.09 -11.18 -1.67
C THR A 153 -11.48 -11.40 -0.29
N TYR A 154 -11.61 -10.43 0.59
CA TYR A 154 -11.15 -10.49 1.99
C TYR A 154 -11.93 -9.51 2.87
N SER A 155 -11.74 -9.62 4.19
CA SER A 155 -12.37 -8.68 5.13
C SER A 155 -11.80 -7.26 4.97
N LEU A 156 -12.59 -6.25 5.36
CA LEU A 156 -12.08 -4.88 5.38
C LEU A 156 -10.89 -4.72 6.35
N MET A 157 -10.90 -5.47 7.45
CA MET A 157 -9.75 -5.51 8.36
C MET A 157 -8.51 -6.09 7.66
N ASP A 158 -8.65 -7.15 6.87
CA ASP A 158 -7.53 -7.70 6.11
C ASP A 158 -7.06 -6.74 5.01
N ALA A 159 -7.96 -5.96 4.40
CA ALA A 159 -7.57 -4.89 3.48
C ALA A 159 -6.62 -3.89 4.14
N TYR A 160 -6.93 -3.45 5.35
CA TYR A 160 -6.06 -2.53 6.10
C TYR A 160 -4.72 -3.16 6.48
N ARG A 161 -4.72 -4.45 6.87
CA ARG A 161 -3.49 -5.21 7.09
C ARG A 161 -2.65 -5.31 5.83
N ILE A 162 -3.28 -5.58 4.68
CA ILE A 162 -2.64 -5.66 3.36
C ILE A 162 -2.00 -4.32 3.01
N ILE A 163 -2.72 -3.19 3.14
CA ILE A 163 -2.19 -1.85 2.88
C ILE A 163 -0.91 -1.62 3.69
N VAL A 164 -0.96 -1.78 5.01
CA VAL A 164 0.18 -1.48 5.89
C VAL A 164 1.38 -2.42 5.63
N VAL A 165 1.14 -3.71 5.43
CA VAL A 165 2.23 -4.68 5.13
C VAL A 165 2.86 -4.39 3.76
N HIS A 166 2.05 -4.03 2.77
CA HIS A 166 2.49 -3.67 1.43
C HIS A 166 3.34 -2.40 1.43
N GLU A 167 2.91 -1.38 2.16
CA GLU A 167 3.67 -0.13 2.33
C GLU A 167 5.02 -0.39 3.00
N ARG A 168 5.05 -1.17 4.07
CA ARG A 168 6.30 -1.54 4.74
C ARG A 168 7.25 -2.29 3.79
N ARG A 169 6.73 -3.18 2.96
CA ARG A 169 7.52 -3.90 1.96
C ARG A 169 8.19 -2.96 0.97
N HIS A 170 7.44 -2.02 0.40
CA HIS A 170 7.99 -1.10 -0.60
C HIS A 170 8.82 0.02 0.02
N PHE A 171 8.53 0.43 1.25
CA PHE A 171 9.42 1.29 2.03
C PHE A 171 10.81 0.64 2.19
N GLN A 172 10.88 -0.61 2.61
CA GLN A 172 12.15 -1.33 2.72
C GLN A 172 12.81 -1.57 1.35
N GLN A 173 12.02 -1.73 0.29
CA GLN A 173 12.56 -1.81 -1.06
C GLN A 173 13.22 -0.48 -1.46
N ALA A 174 12.60 0.65 -1.18
CA ALA A 174 13.14 1.98 -1.42
C ALA A 174 14.42 2.24 -0.58
N GLN A 175 14.46 1.80 0.68
CA GLN A 175 15.67 1.87 1.51
C GLN A 175 16.84 1.14 0.86
N ARG A 176 16.62 -0.09 0.37
CA ARG A 176 17.68 -0.84 -0.33
C ARG A 176 18.18 -0.15 -1.59
N VAL A 177 17.36 0.69 -2.24
CA VAL A 177 17.81 1.48 -3.40
C VAL A 177 18.85 2.51 -2.98
N ILE A 178 18.60 3.28 -1.92
CA ILE A 178 19.55 4.32 -1.46
C ILE A 178 20.84 3.71 -0.85
N GLU A 179 20.77 2.48 -0.37
CA GLU A 179 21.93 1.74 0.18
C GLU A 179 22.76 1.05 -0.90
N THR A 180 22.30 1.04 -2.17
CA THR A 180 23.01 0.36 -3.26
C THR A 180 24.22 1.19 -3.70
N SER A 181 25.37 0.52 -3.90
CA SER A 181 26.57 1.14 -4.46
C SER A 181 26.26 1.85 -5.78
N GLY A 182 26.75 3.08 -5.93
CA GLY A 182 26.47 3.94 -7.09
C GLY A 182 25.21 4.80 -6.95
N PHE A 183 24.50 4.78 -5.82
CA PHE A 183 23.45 5.74 -5.56
C PHE A 183 24.02 7.17 -5.61
N PRO A 184 23.37 8.13 -6.33
CA PRO A 184 23.93 9.48 -6.51
C PRO A 184 24.14 10.18 -5.16
N ALA A 185 25.31 10.82 -4.99
CA ALA A 185 25.56 11.66 -3.83
C ALA A 185 24.55 12.83 -3.79
N GLY A 186 24.16 13.25 -2.58
CA GLY A 186 23.43 14.49 -2.41
C GLY A 186 24.29 15.68 -2.82
N ASN A 187 23.67 16.68 -3.45
CA ASN A 187 24.32 17.97 -3.70
C ASN A 187 24.50 18.75 -2.40
#